data_bd413cde0ce4d420c578791a2a69f8fd
#
_entry.id   bd413cde0ce4d420c578791a2a69f8fd
#
_cell.length_a   1.000
_cell.length_b   1.000
_cell.length_c   1.000
_cell.angle_alpha   90.00
_cell.angle_beta   90.00
_cell.angle_gamma   90.00
#
_symmetry.space_group_name_H-M   'P 1'
#
loop_
_entity.id
_entity.type
_entity.pdbx_description
1 polymer ?
#
loop_
_entity_poly.entity_id
_entity_poly.type
_entity_poly.pdbx_seq_one_letter_code
_entity_poly.pdbx_strand_id
1 'polypeptide(L)'
;LSELDKTVELNEKKKSVSINLVKGKTYSFLFWASVNKENSPYSFGVDGKTITVDYNDAKANDESRDAFLGVVKNKAVEASFEENVTLKRPFAQINFLTDDIADAGKNGLTIDENTHSSITLSKVATTLNPFTNTVGGFTEAEVIFGEAAIPALSETVTMGSAPDAKTYNYLGTAYFLVPAEGENPNAGKDQAMLNSATLKIKDINGEGLKVENVPVQWNYRTNIYGSLLTATGNFNVTIVPDYDGSHNQEVKTKQVTTVDQVDEAIQSGATEVIVTEAPKKDATITIPKVFEQDNETAVSISIPATTAAITIEEDTQEVQSAPKEVTITAPTTSNLTINLPNSTVTLNGESYTTVTATTADNTLIIPEGVKVENLTVNRGNVEIYGDLAVKVAKGSGYKGTIIYFISTV
;
A
#
# COMPACT_ATOMS: atom_id res chain seq x y z
N LEU A 1 15.07 -36.90 4.82
CA LEU A 1 14.03 -35.98 4.27
C LEU A 1 13.67 -36.34 2.82
N SER A 2 14.63 -36.86 2.01
CA SER A 2 14.41 -37.17 0.59
C SER A 2 13.40 -38.30 0.32
N GLU A 3 13.18 -39.23 1.26
CA GLU A 3 12.22 -40.32 1.07
C GLU A 3 10.74 -39.89 1.27
N LEU A 4 10.51 -38.75 1.84
CA LEU A 4 9.16 -38.18 2.06
C LEU A 4 8.82 -37.04 1.09
N ASP A 5 9.78 -36.66 0.25
CA ASP A 5 9.54 -35.64 -0.79
C ASP A 5 8.78 -36.29 -1.96
N LYS A 6 7.60 -35.78 -2.25
CA LYS A 6 6.74 -36.24 -3.33
C LYS A 6 6.23 -35.09 -4.17
N THR A 7 6.48 -35.16 -5.46
CA THR A 7 5.88 -34.28 -6.45
C THR A 7 4.69 -34.98 -7.10
N VAL A 8 3.58 -34.27 -7.20
CA VAL A 8 2.35 -34.75 -7.86
C VAL A 8 1.77 -33.66 -8.73
N GLU A 9 1.17 -34.02 -9.86
CA GLU A 9 0.46 -33.08 -10.70
C GLU A 9 -0.94 -32.81 -10.14
N LEU A 10 -1.30 -31.53 -10.06
CA LEU A 10 -2.65 -31.06 -9.69
C LEU A 10 -3.43 -30.76 -10.96
N ASN A 11 -4.16 -31.76 -11.46
CA ASN A 11 -5.05 -31.60 -12.62
C ASN A 11 -6.47 -31.19 -12.23
N GLU A 12 -6.76 -31.17 -10.94
CA GLU A 12 -8.05 -30.83 -10.33
C GLU A 12 -7.85 -29.97 -9.08
N LYS A 13 -8.91 -29.33 -8.61
CA LYS A 13 -8.88 -28.50 -7.38
C LYS A 13 -8.55 -29.28 -6.10
N LYS A 14 -8.58 -30.61 -6.14
CA LYS A 14 -8.26 -31.49 -5.02
C LYS A 14 -7.40 -32.63 -5.48
N LYS A 15 -6.40 -33.00 -4.70
CA LYS A 15 -5.53 -34.15 -4.93
C LYS A 15 -5.24 -34.88 -3.63
N SER A 16 -5.36 -36.19 -3.62
CA SER A 16 -4.94 -37.02 -2.49
C SER A 16 -3.55 -37.58 -2.72
N VAL A 17 -2.71 -37.51 -1.70
CA VAL A 17 -1.34 -38.05 -1.70
C VAL A 17 -1.17 -38.96 -0.51
N SER A 18 -0.78 -40.21 -0.74
CA SER A 18 -0.49 -41.19 0.33
C SER A 18 1.00 -41.24 0.60
N ILE A 19 1.36 -41.16 1.88
CA ILE A 19 2.74 -41.30 2.35
C ILE A 19 2.82 -42.32 3.49
N ASN A 20 3.89 -43.05 3.58
CA ASN A 20 4.13 -43.97 4.68
C ASN A 20 4.93 -43.28 5.78
N LEU A 21 4.42 -43.31 6.99
CA LEU A 21 5.00 -42.67 8.15
C LEU A 21 5.29 -43.67 9.25
N VAL A 22 6.27 -43.40 10.08
CA VAL A 22 6.65 -44.26 11.21
C VAL A 22 5.74 -43.92 12.39
N LYS A 23 5.03 -44.94 12.91
CA LYS A 23 4.22 -44.83 14.12
C LYS A 23 5.07 -44.41 15.33
N GLY A 24 4.50 -43.57 16.19
CA GLY A 24 5.15 -43.04 17.39
C GLY A 24 6.13 -41.88 17.09
N LYS A 25 6.13 -41.35 15.87
CA LYS A 25 6.91 -40.19 15.49
C LYS A 25 5.98 -38.97 15.25
N THR A 26 6.57 -37.81 15.40
CA THR A 26 5.89 -36.53 15.10
C THR A 26 6.49 -35.89 13.84
N TYR A 27 5.63 -35.48 12.95
CA TYR A 27 6.04 -34.89 11.67
C TYR A 27 5.40 -33.49 11.48
N SER A 28 6.11 -32.66 10.75
CA SER A 28 5.53 -31.45 10.15
C SER A 28 5.61 -31.57 8.63
N PHE A 29 4.57 -31.14 7.96
CA PHE A 29 4.45 -31.24 6.50
C PHE A 29 4.36 -29.85 5.90
N LEU A 30 5.06 -29.67 4.80
CA LEU A 30 4.99 -28.53 3.92
C LEU A 30 4.40 -28.98 2.58
N PHE A 31 3.36 -28.32 2.14
CA PHE A 31 2.72 -28.49 0.84
C PHE A 31 2.94 -27.24 0.03
N TRP A 32 3.48 -27.39 -1.16
CA TRP A 32 3.70 -26.30 -2.10
C TRP A 32 3.13 -26.69 -3.45
N ALA A 33 2.38 -25.78 -4.07
CA ALA A 33 1.90 -25.93 -5.42
C ALA A 33 2.28 -24.70 -6.24
N SER A 34 2.88 -24.89 -7.37
CA SER A 34 3.26 -23.87 -8.35
C SER A 34 3.29 -24.48 -9.74
N VAL A 35 3.37 -23.63 -10.75
CA VAL A 35 3.60 -24.10 -12.12
C VAL A 35 4.95 -24.84 -12.16
N ASN A 36 4.92 -26.05 -12.70
CA ASN A 36 6.14 -26.83 -12.92
C ASN A 36 6.85 -26.30 -14.16
N LYS A 37 7.93 -25.56 -13.97
CA LYS A 37 8.76 -25.03 -15.05
C LYS A 37 10.23 -25.19 -14.75
N GLU A 38 11.02 -25.35 -15.79
CA GLU A 38 12.46 -25.18 -15.73
C GLU A 38 12.78 -23.76 -15.25
N ASN A 39 13.74 -23.59 -14.35
CA ASN A 39 14.06 -22.31 -13.73
C ASN A 39 12.90 -21.72 -12.88
N SER A 40 12.31 -22.57 -12.02
CA SER A 40 11.36 -22.11 -11.01
C SER A 40 11.95 -20.94 -10.19
N PRO A 41 11.21 -19.86 -9.95
CA PRO A 41 11.66 -18.77 -9.08
C PRO A 41 11.69 -19.16 -7.60
N TYR A 42 11.30 -20.39 -7.27
CA TYR A 42 11.20 -20.88 -5.89
C TYR A 42 12.25 -21.93 -5.61
N SER A 43 12.95 -21.78 -4.50
CA SER A 43 13.87 -22.77 -3.99
C SER A 43 13.60 -23.06 -2.51
N PHE A 44 13.93 -24.30 -2.09
CA PHE A 44 13.66 -24.79 -0.74
C PHE A 44 14.98 -25.03 -0.03
N GLY A 45 15.11 -24.46 1.16
CA GLY A 45 16.28 -24.70 2.01
C GLY A 45 16.37 -26.17 2.43
N VAL A 46 17.60 -26.66 2.59
CA VAL A 46 17.87 -28.03 3.02
C VAL A 46 17.32 -28.35 4.43
N ASP A 47 17.06 -27.34 5.21
CA ASP A 47 16.40 -27.40 6.52
C ASP A 47 14.88 -27.65 6.45
N GLY A 48 14.30 -27.57 5.24
CA GLY A 48 12.86 -27.65 5.00
C GLY A 48 12.04 -26.50 5.61
N LYS A 49 12.69 -25.41 6.07
CA LYS A 49 12.05 -24.31 6.79
C LYS A 49 12.17 -22.97 6.08
N THR A 50 12.88 -22.92 4.97
CA THR A 50 13.09 -21.70 4.20
C THR A 50 12.63 -21.92 2.77
N ILE A 51 11.78 -21.03 2.29
CA ILE A 51 11.44 -20.89 0.88
C ILE A 51 12.07 -19.58 0.42
N THR A 52 12.85 -19.63 -0.65
CA THR A 52 13.46 -18.43 -1.26
C THR A 52 12.76 -18.13 -2.57
N VAL A 53 12.47 -16.86 -2.79
CA VAL A 53 11.88 -16.32 -4.01
C VAL A 53 12.91 -15.51 -4.77
N ASP A 54 13.19 -15.90 -5.99
CA ASP A 54 14.07 -15.17 -6.90
C ASP A 54 13.24 -14.22 -7.77
N TYR A 55 13.60 -12.93 -7.72
CA TYR A 55 13.01 -11.89 -8.56
C TYR A 55 13.89 -11.50 -9.75
N ASN A 56 15.08 -12.09 -9.90
CA ASN A 56 15.89 -11.90 -11.10
C ASN A 56 15.09 -12.37 -12.32
N ASP A 57 15.12 -11.58 -13.39
CA ASP A 57 14.37 -11.84 -14.62
C ASP A 57 12.84 -11.97 -14.45
N ALA A 58 12.30 -11.54 -13.30
CA ALA A 58 10.86 -11.46 -13.10
C ALA A 58 10.22 -10.54 -14.15
N LYS A 59 9.06 -10.94 -14.64
CA LYS A 59 8.29 -10.14 -15.61
C LYS A 59 6.95 -9.74 -15.05
N ALA A 60 6.46 -8.58 -15.46
CA ALA A 60 5.08 -8.22 -15.23
C ALA A 60 4.16 -9.23 -15.96
N ASN A 61 2.94 -9.38 -15.47
CA ASN A 61 1.92 -10.23 -16.08
C ASN A 61 2.30 -11.73 -16.18
N ASP A 62 3.27 -12.20 -15.37
CA ASP A 62 3.66 -13.61 -15.33
C ASP A 62 2.86 -14.38 -14.29
N GLU A 63 1.69 -14.90 -14.71
CA GLU A 63 0.81 -15.74 -13.88
C GLU A 63 1.48 -17.05 -13.42
N SER A 64 2.58 -17.47 -14.06
CA SER A 64 3.33 -18.67 -13.64
C SER A 64 4.08 -18.48 -12.31
N ARG A 65 4.12 -17.25 -11.80
CA ARG A 65 4.66 -16.92 -10.47
C ARG A 65 3.63 -17.10 -9.35
N ASP A 66 2.39 -17.43 -9.68
CA ASP A 66 1.40 -17.79 -8.67
C ASP A 66 1.76 -19.12 -8.00
N ALA A 67 1.71 -19.16 -6.67
CA ALA A 67 1.99 -20.37 -5.92
C ALA A 67 1.18 -20.41 -4.61
N PHE A 68 1.06 -21.63 -4.07
CA PHE A 68 0.21 -21.92 -2.93
C PHE A 68 0.96 -22.72 -1.88
N LEU A 69 0.69 -22.44 -0.63
CA LEU A 69 1.32 -22.99 0.54
C LEU A 69 0.29 -23.59 1.50
N GLY A 70 0.57 -24.75 2.03
CA GLY A 70 -0.15 -25.33 3.17
C GLY A 70 0.84 -25.98 4.14
N VAL A 71 0.54 -25.94 5.44
CA VAL A 71 1.41 -26.48 6.47
C VAL A 71 0.60 -27.24 7.51
N VAL A 72 1.08 -28.43 7.87
CA VAL A 72 0.63 -29.17 9.05
C VAL A 72 1.79 -29.26 10.03
N LYS A 73 1.58 -28.81 11.27
CA LYS A 73 2.63 -28.74 12.29
C LYS A 73 2.45 -29.82 13.35
N ASN A 74 3.57 -30.45 13.73
CA ASN A 74 3.64 -31.32 14.91
C ASN A 74 2.57 -32.43 14.96
N LYS A 75 2.27 -33.06 13.83
CA LYS A 75 1.33 -34.18 13.75
C LYS A 75 1.96 -35.47 14.34
N ALA A 76 1.45 -35.92 15.45
CA ALA A 76 1.82 -37.19 16.01
C ALA A 76 1.14 -38.35 15.22
N VAL A 77 1.88 -39.40 14.90
CA VAL A 77 1.42 -40.54 14.13
C VAL A 77 1.19 -41.74 15.07
N GLU A 78 -0.03 -41.89 15.56
CA GLU A 78 -0.41 -43.01 16.43
C GLU A 78 -1.08 -44.16 15.66
N ALA A 79 -1.73 -43.83 14.56
CA ALA A 79 -2.41 -44.75 13.63
C ALA A 79 -2.48 -44.11 12.23
N SER A 80 -2.99 -44.87 11.25
CA SER A 80 -3.35 -44.28 9.94
C SER A 80 -4.36 -43.17 10.12
N PHE A 81 -4.17 -42.06 9.38
CA PHE A 81 -5.04 -40.88 9.42
C PHE A 81 -5.18 -40.27 8.03
N GLU A 82 -6.19 -39.45 7.87
CA GLU A 82 -6.36 -38.53 6.74
C GLU A 82 -6.30 -37.10 7.26
N GLU A 83 -5.66 -36.22 6.48
CA GLU A 83 -5.55 -34.80 6.79
C GLU A 83 -5.91 -33.97 5.57
N ASN A 84 -6.85 -33.05 5.73
CA ASN A 84 -7.23 -32.12 4.68
C ASN A 84 -6.42 -30.83 4.83
N VAL A 85 -5.69 -30.46 3.79
CA VAL A 85 -4.86 -29.25 3.79
C VAL A 85 -5.35 -28.31 2.72
N THR A 86 -5.76 -27.12 3.13
CA THR A 86 -6.09 -26.04 2.22
C THR A 86 -4.82 -25.25 1.91
N LEU A 87 -4.54 -25.07 0.63
CA LEU A 87 -3.42 -24.26 0.17
C LEU A 87 -3.88 -22.83 -0.05
N LYS A 88 -3.09 -21.87 0.47
CA LYS A 88 -3.31 -20.43 0.30
C LYS A 88 -2.09 -19.79 -0.33
N ARG A 89 -2.24 -18.66 -1.01
CA ARG A 89 -1.10 -17.91 -1.58
C ARG A 89 -0.28 -17.27 -0.46
N PRO A 90 1.04 -17.51 -0.40
CA PRO A 90 1.93 -16.76 0.50
C PRO A 90 2.33 -15.40 -0.09
N PHE A 91 1.70 -14.97 -1.17
CA PHE A 91 1.98 -13.76 -1.93
C PHE A 91 0.83 -12.77 -1.83
N ALA A 92 1.15 -11.49 -1.94
CA ALA A 92 0.24 -10.48 -2.44
C ALA A 92 0.30 -10.45 -3.98
N GLN A 93 -0.81 -10.10 -4.59
CA GLN A 93 -0.89 -9.74 -5.99
C GLN A 93 -1.21 -8.25 -6.08
N ILE A 94 -0.43 -7.50 -6.86
CA ILE A 94 -0.75 -6.11 -7.19
C ILE A 94 -1.22 -6.05 -8.63
N ASN A 95 -2.29 -5.29 -8.87
CA ASN A 95 -2.86 -5.06 -10.20
C ASN A 95 -3.00 -3.57 -10.46
N PHE A 96 -2.65 -3.15 -11.65
CA PHE A 96 -2.96 -1.84 -12.18
C PHE A 96 -4.07 -1.97 -13.24
N LEU A 97 -5.16 -1.26 -13.02
CA LEU A 97 -6.43 -1.43 -13.75
C LEU A 97 -6.90 -0.08 -14.29
N THR A 98 -7.37 -0.03 -15.53
CA THR A 98 -7.79 1.23 -16.14
C THR A 98 -9.17 1.16 -16.77
N ASP A 99 -9.93 2.26 -16.74
CA ASP A 99 -11.23 2.43 -17.38
C ASP A 99 -11.19 3.40 -18.57
N ASP A 100 -10.02 3.97 -18.90
CA ASP A 100 -9.88 5.08 -19.82
C ASP A 100 -9.17 4.75 -21.15
N ILE A 101 -9.12 3.46 -21.55
CA ILE A 101 -8.52 3.05 -22.85
C ILE A 101 -9.16 3.80 -24.02
N ALA A 102 -10.50 3.93 -24.02
CA ALA A 102 -11.20 4.63 -25.09
C ALA A 102 -10.87 6.11 -25.16
N ASP A 103 -10.67 6.76 -24.00
CA ASP A 103 -10.31 8.17 -23.92
C ASP A 103 -8.83 8.38 -24.28
N ALA A 104 -7.96 7.47 -23.89
CA ALA A 104 -6.58 7.41 -24.35
C ALA A 104 -6.49 7.33 -25.88
N GLY A 105 -7.34 6.49 -26.49
CA GLY A 105 -7.45 6.37 -27.94
C GLY A 105 -7.86 7.67 -28.63
N LYS A 106 -8.77 8.44 -28.05
CA LYS A 106 -9.15 9.77 -28.57
C LYS A 106 -7.98 10.77 -28.51
N ASN A 107 -7.07 10.58 -27.57
CA ASN A 107 -5.86 11.40 -27.40
C ASN A 107 -4.67 10.87 -28.21
N GLY A 108 -4.88 9.90 -29.08
CA GLY A 108 -3.85 9.37 -29.99
C GLY A 108 -2.98 8.26 -29.40
N LEU A 109 -3.29 7.75 -28.21
CA LEU A 109 -2.62 6.60 -27.63
C LEU A 109 -3.25 5.31 -28.13
N THR A 110 -2.45 4.34 -28.53
CA THR A 110 -2.93 3.00 -28.90
C THR A 110 -2.57 2.02 -27.80
N ILE A 111 -3.58 1.41 -27.21
CA ILE A 111 -3.45 0.31 -26.24
C ILE A 111 -4.01 -0.94 -26.90
N ASP A 112 -3.15 -1.91 -27.16
CA ASP A 112 -3.50 -3.16 -27.84
C ASP A 112 -2.66 -4.33 -27.30
N GLU A 113 -2.75 -5.48 -27.95
CA GLU A 113 -2.02 -6.70 -27.60
C GLU A 113 -0.48 -6.58 -27.71
N ASN A 114 0.04 -5.54 -28.37
CA ASN A 114 1.48 -5.26 -28.46
C ASN A 114 1.95 -4.29 -27.39
N THR A 115 1.03 -3.75 -26.60
CA THR A 115 1.38 -2.87 -25.49
C THR A 115 2.07 -3.65 -24.38
N HIS A 116 3.22 -3.17 -23.93
CA HIS A 116 3.99 -3.80 -22.86
C HIS A 116 4.02 -2.92 -21.62
N SER A 117 3.99 -3.56 -20.48
CA SER A 117 4.16 -2.89 -19.20
C SER A 117 5.25 -3.54 -18.34
N SER A 118 5.79 -2.78 -17.41
CA SER A 118 6.65 -3.25 -16.35
C SER A 118 6.19 -2.69 -15.01
N ILE A 119 6.50 -3.39 -13.92
CA ILE A 119 6.13 -2.96 -12.57
C ILE A 119 7.40 -2.90 -11.73
N THR A 120 7.62 -1.78 -11.08
CA THR A 120 8.69 -1.63 -10.09
C THR A 120 8.08 -1.54 -8.71
N LEU A 121 8.53 -2.40 -7.81
CA LEU A 121 8.12 -2.40 -6.41
C LEU A 121 9.28 -1.95 -5.54
N SER A 122 8.98 -1.18 -4.51
CA SER A 122 9.94 -0.90 -3.45
C SER A 122 10.34 -2.21 -2.75
N LYS A 123 11.17 -2.12 -1.76
CA LYS A 123 11.72 -3.21 -0.97
C LYS A 123 10.71 -4.34 -0.69
N VAL A 124 10.98 -5.55 -1.17
CA VAL A 124 10.17 -6.76 -0.96
C VAL A 124 10.97 -7.86 -0.27
N ALA A 125 10.29 -8.78 0.40
CA ALA A 125 10.92 -9.95 1.01
C ALA A 125 11.32 -10.99 -0.03
N THR A 126 12.44 -11.68 0.20
CA THR A 126 12.94 -12.78 -0.67
C THR A 126 12.88 -14.14 -0.02
N THR A 127 12.66 -14.22 1.30
CA THR A 127 12.58 -15.50 2.02
C THR A 127 11.32 -15.58 2.85
N LEU A 128 10.82 -16.80 3.01
CA LEU A 128 9.66 -17.14 3.83
C LEU A 128 9.97 -18.36 4.68
N ASN A 129 9.71 -18.28 5.98
CA ASN A 129 9.60 -19.46 6.83
C ASN A 129 8.13 -19.90 6.90
N PRO A 130 7.74 -20.99 6.24
CA PRO A 130 6.34 -21.41 6.16
C PRO A 130 5.77 -21.89 7.50
N PHE A 131 6.63 -22.32 8.43
CA PHE A 131 6.19 -22.83 9.73
C PHE A 131 5.95 -21.73 10.77
N THR A 132 6.54 -20.56 10.61
CA THR A 132 6.35 -19.41 11.49
C THR A 132 5.59 -18.27 10.81
N ASN A 133 5.35 -18.36 9.50
CA ASN A 133 4.81 -17.30 8.66
C ASN A 133 5.62 -16.01 8.76
N THR A 134 6.94 -16.13 8.85
CA THR A 134 7.83 -14.97 8.90
C THR A 134 8.56 -14.83 7.57
N VAL A 135 8.68 -13.60 7.11
CA VAL A 135 9.43 -13.24 5.90
C VAL A 135 10.72 -12.55 6.26
N GLY A 136 11.67 -12.52 5.32
CA GLY A 136 12.97 -11.90 5.51
C GLY A 136 13.75 -11.78 4.20
N GLY A 137 15.03 -11.46 4.31
CA GLY A 137 15.88 -11.31 3.13
C GLY A 137 15.42 -10.17 2.23
N PHE A 138 15.05 -9.03 2.82
CA PHE A 138 14.54 -7.88 2.07
C PHE A 138 15.57 -7.41 1.03
N THR A 139 15.06 -7.06 -0.16
CA THR A 139 15.89 -6.49 -1.21
C THR A 139 16.43 -5.13 -0.78
N GLU A 140 17.69 -4.84 -1.10
CA GLU A 140 18.29 -3.51 -0.83
C GLU A 140 17.80 -2.46 -1.84
N ALA A 141 17.53 -2.89 -3.06
CA ALA A 141 17.01 -2.07 -4.16
C ALA A 141 15.55 -2.42 -4.49
N GLU A 142 14.93 -1.57 -5.28
CA GLU A 142 13.64 -1.86 -5.89
C GLU A 142 13.69 -3.14 -6.74
N VAL A 143 12.59 -3.88 -6.77
CA VAL A 143 12.42 -5.06 -7.62
C VAL A 143 11.68 -4.65 -8.88
N ILE A 144 12.28 -4.96 -10.02
CA ILE A 144 11.70 -4.68 -11.33
C ILE A 144 11.12 -5.98 -11.92
N PHE A 145 9.82 -6.00 -12.09
CA PHE A 145 9.13 -6.97 -12.95
C PHE A 145 9.21 -6.41 -14.37
N GLY A 146 10.11 -6.97 -15.16
CA GLY A 146 10.47 -6.46 -16.49
C GLY A 146 9.31 -6.45 -17.49
N GLU A 147 9.55 -5.84 -18.63
CA GLU A 147 8.54 -5.66 -19.67
C GLU A 147 7.92 -6.98 -20.14
N ALA A 148 6.59 -7.01 -20.19
CA ALA A 148 5.78 -8.05 -20.81
C ALA A 148 4.51 -7.45 -21.43
N ALA A 149 3.90 -8.18 -22.35
CA ALA A 149 2.61 -7.79 -22.92
C ALA A 149 1.57 -7.63 -21.80
N ILE A 150 0.72 -6.63 -21.90
CA ILE A 150 -0.40 -6.48 -20.98
C ILE A 150 -1.37 -7.66 -21.14
N PRO A 151 -2.18 -7.99 -20.13
CA PRO A 151 -3.25 -8.97 -20.27
C PRO A 151 -4.20 -8.62 -21.41
N ALA A 152 -4.85 -9.63 -21.99
CA ALA A 152 -5.77 -9.42 -23.08
C ALA A 152 -6.87 -8.41 -22.71
N LEU A 153 -7.20 -7.47 -23.60
CA LEU A 153 -8.23 -6.46 -23.33
C LEU A 153 -9.63 -7.02 -23.09
N SER A 154 -9.84 -8.30 -23.40
CA SER A 154 -11.05 -9.04 -23.01
C SER A 154 -11.06 -9.47 -21.54
N GLU A 155 -9.90 -9.48 -20.89
CA GLU A 155 -9.77 -9.77 -19.48
C GLU A 155 -10.04 -8.50 -18.68
N THR A 156 -11.15 -8.48 -17.97
CA THR A 156 -11.63 -7.31 -17.25
C THR A 156 -12.06 -7.68 -15.85
N VAL A 157 -12.09 -6.68 -14.97
CA VAL A 157 -12.65 -6.79 -13.63
C VAL A 157 -13.64 -5.66 -13.39
N THR A 158 -14.75 -5.98 -12.71
CA THR A 158 -15.73 -4.98 -12.29
C THR A 158 -15.46 -4.58 -10.85
N MET A 159 -15.31 -3.29 -10.61
CA MET A 159 -15.08 -2.70 -9.30
C MET A 159 -16.25 -1.82 -8.89
N GLY A 160 -16.48 -1.71 -7.58
CA GLY A 160 -17.61 -0.96 -7.02
C GLY A 160 -18.89 -1.79 -6.96
N SER A 161 -19.96 -1.16 -6.46
CA SER A 161 -21.30 -1.75 -6.33
C SER A 161 -22.27 -1.03 -7.25
N ALA A 162 -23.28 -1.73 -7.75
CA ALA A 162 -24.33 -1.10 -8.54
C ALA A 162 -25.03 0.03 -7.73
N PRO A 163 -25.37 1.20 -8.33
CA PRO A 163 -25.31 1.48 -9.77
C PRO A 163 -23.95 1.98 -10.31
N ASP A 164 -22.96 2.19 -9.45
CA ASP A 164 -21.69 2.87 -9.81
C ASP A 164 -20.58 1.86 -10.20
N ALA A 165 -20.92 0.60 -10.32
CA ALA A 165 -19.97 -0.44 -10.73
C ALA A 165 -19.40 -0.16 -12.13
N LYS A 166 -18.05 -0.17 -12.24
CA LYS A 166 -17.32 0.05 -13.49
C LYS A 166 -16.43 -1.14 -13.84
N THR A 167 -16.21 -1.32 -15.12
CA THR A 167 -15.33 -2.37 -15.66
C THR A 167 -13.99 -1.78 -16.03
N TYR A 168 -12.91 -2.46 -15.62
CA TYR A 168 -11.53 -2.04 -15.82
C TYR A 168 -10.74 -3.12 -16.55
N ASN A 169 -9.79 -2.69 -17.38
CA ASN A 169 -8.81 -3.54 -18.05
C ASN A 169 -7.53 -3.61 -17.25
N TYR A 170 -6.84 -4.74 -17.29
CA TYR A 170 -5.54 -4.90 -16.67
C TYR A 170 -4.45 -4.24 -17.51
N LEU A 171 -3.60 -3.44 -16.87
CA LEU A 171 -2.38 -2.88 -17.45
C LEU A 171 -1.12 -3.56 -16.90
N GLY A 172 -1.19 -4.12 -15.71
CA GLY A 172 -0.06 -4.80 -15.11
C GLY A 172 -0.42 -5.58 -13.87
N THR A 173 0.25 -6.73 -13.67
CA THR A 173 0.10 -7.62 -12.52
C THR A 173 1.46 -8.10 -12.06
N ALA A 174 1.67 -8.22 -10.73
CA ALA A 174 2.86 -8.81 -10.15
C ALA A 174 2.55 -9.57 -8.86
N TYR A 175 3.29 -10.67 -8.62
CA TYR A 175 3.23 -11.51 -7.41
C TYR A 175 4.52 -11.35 -6.60
N PHE A 176 4.40 -11.09 -5.31
CA PHE A 176 5.56 -10.89 -4.43
C PHE A 176 5.26 -11.26 -2.97
N LEU A 177 6.32 -11.60 -2.22
CA LEU A 177 6.20 -11.77 -0.78
C LEU A 177 5.96 -10.41 -0.12
N VAL A 178 4.94 -10.38 0.74
CA VAL A 178 4.57 -9.18 1.47
C VAL A 178 5.73 -8.76 2.39
N PRO A 179 6.18 -7.51 2.35
CA PRO A 179 7.17 -7.01 3.29
C PRO A 179 6.61 -7.05 4.71
N ALA A 180 7.41 -7.50 5.68
CA ALA A 180 7.00 -7.54 7.08
C ALA A 180 7.39 -6.28 7.87
N GLU A 181 8.05 -5.32 7.23
CA GLU A 181 8.43 -4.06 7.86
C GLU A 181 7.27 -3.05 7.79
N GLY A 182 6.85 -2.60 8.96
CA GLY A 182 5.73 -1.70 9.14
C GLY A 182 4.47 -2.48 9.50
N GLU A 183 4.40 -2.98 10.73
CA GLU A 183 3.13 -3.44 11.26
C GLU A 183 2.19 -2.24 11.26
N ASN A 184 1.20 -2.25 10.36
CA ASN A 184 0.05 -1.39 10.55
C ASN A 184 -0.64 -1.89 11.82
N PRO A 185 -0.65 -1.13 12.93
CA PRO A 185 -1.21 -1.58 14.20
C PRO A 185 -2.72 -1.89 14.11
N ASN A 186 -3.38 -1.41 13.06
CA ASN A 186 -4.81 -1.62 12.81
C ASN A 186 -5.08 -2.75 11.80
N ALA A 187 -4.05 -3.35 11.24
CA ALA A 187 -4.19 -4.44 10.29
C ALA A 187 -4.06 -5.80 10.96
N GLY A 188 -4.71 -6.81 10.41
CA GLY A 188 -4.43 -8.20 10.76
C GLY A 188 -2.93 -8.50 10.54
N LYS A 189 -2.39 -9.48 11.26
CA LYS A 189 -0.94 -9.82 11.30
C LYS A 189 -0.28 -10.05 9.94
N ASP A 190 -1.05 -10.14 8.88
CA ASP A 190 -0.60 -10.51 7.54
C ASP A 190 -0.64 -9.32 6.56
N GLN A 191 -0.95 -8.12 7.04
CA GLN A 191 -1.02 -6.89 6.25
C GLN A 191 0.24 -6.05 6.46
N ALA A 192 0.76 -5.47 5.39
CA ALA A 192 1.91 -4.57 5.38
C ALA A 192 1.70 -3.42 4.40
N MET A 193 2.55 -2.42 4.49
CA MET A 193 2.61 -1.32 3.53
C MET A 193 3.83 -1.50 2.62
N LEU A 194 3.61 -1.47 1.33
CA LEU A 194 4.66 -1.35 0.34
C LEU A 194 4.93 0.15 0.12
N ASN A 195 6.18 0.60 0.28
CA ASN A 195 6.50 2.02 0.21
C ASN A 195 6.12 2.63 -1.14
N SER A 196 6.32 1.90 -2.24
CA SER A 196 5.86 2.33 -3.55
C SER A 196 5.69 1.19 -4.54
N ALA A 197 4.79 1.41 -5.49
CA ALA A 197 4.62 0.60 -6.69
C ALA A 197 4.54 1.53 -7.91
N THR A 198 5.26 1.22 -8.97
CA THR A 198 5.30 2.03 -10.18
C THR A 198 4.91 1.17 -11.38
N LEU A 199 3.88 1.58 -12.11
CA LEU A 199 3.52 1.02 -13.41
C LEU A 199 4.19 1.85 -14.51
N LYS A 200 4.99 1.23 -15.35
CA LYS A 200 5.51 1.83 -16.56
C LYS A 200 4.91 1.12 -17.78
N ILE A 201 4.28 1.88 -18.65
CA ILE A 201 3.79 1.39 -19.95
C ILE A 201 4.76 1.91 -21.00
N LYS A 202 5.33 0.98 -21.74
CA LYS A 202 6.39 1.27 -22.72
C LYS A 202 5.92 2.31 -23.72
N ASP A 203 6.76 3.33 -23.92
CA ASP A 203 6.56 4.42 -24.88
C ASP A 203 5.31 5.29 -24.63
N ILE A 204 4.65 5.14 -23.48
CA ILE A 204 3.39 5.84 -23.18
C ILE A 204 3.52 6.79 -21.97
N ASN A 205 3.86 6.30 -20.79
CA ASN A 205 3.79 7.11 -19.56
C ASN A 205 5.17 7.53 -19.00
N GLY A 206 6.21 7.57 -19.83
CA GLY A 206 7.52 8.10 -19.48
C GLY A 206 8.17 7.42 -18.29
N GLU A 207 8.29 8.11 -17.15
CA GLU A 207 8.85 7.57 -15.91
C GLU A 207 7.92 6.58 -15.19
N GLY A 208 6.67 6.51 -15.59
CA GLY A 208 5.66 5.63 -15.03
C GLY A 208 4.74 6.32 -14.02
N LEU A 209 3.67 5.62 -13.67
CA LEU A 209 2.74 5.99 -12.61
C LEU A 209 3.24 5.40 -11.29
N LYS A 210 3.73 6.23 -10.40
CA LYS A 210 4.17 5.84 -9.05
C LYS A 210 3.05 6.05 -8.05
N VAL A 211 2.77 5.01 -7.26
CA VAL A 211 1.84 5.04 -6.13
C VAL A 211 2.63 4.72 -4.87
N GLU A 212 2.47 5.52 -3.84
CA GLU A 212 3.16 5.37 -2.56
C GLU A 212 2.21 4.82 -1.48
N ASN A 213 2.79 4.21 -0.45
CA ASN A 213 2.06 3.66 0.70
C ASN A 213 0.95 2.68 0.29
N VAL A 214 1.31 1.69 -0.52
CA VAL A 214 0.37 0.72 -1.07
C VAL A 214 0.12 -0.39 -0.06
N PRO A 215 -1.11 -0.55 0.46
CA PRO A 215 -1.43 -1.63 1.38
C PRO A 215 -1.41 -2.98 0.65
N VAL A 216 -0.79 -3.98 1.26
CA VAL A 216 -0.64 -5.33 0.70
C VAL A 216 -0.84 -6.38 1.77
N GLN A 217 -1.35 -7.54 1.40
CA GLN A 217 -1.63 -8.63 2.34
C GLN A 217 -1.47 -10.00 1.67
N TRP A 218 -1.03 -11.00 2.43
CA TRP A 218 -0.97 -12.39 1.99
C TRP A 218 -2.33 -12.88 1.51
N ASN A 219 -2.34 -13.59 0.38
CA ASN A 219 -3.54 -14.16 -0.21
C ASN A 219 -4.57 -13.12 -0.65
N TYR A 220 -4.16 -11.86 -0.85
CA TYR A 220 -5.03 -10.76 -1.29
C TYR A 220 -4.53 -10.13 -2.58
N ARG A 221 -5.46 -9.51 -3.30
CA ARG A 221 -5.18 -8.64 -4.42
C ARG A 221 -5.26 -7.19 -3.96
N THR A 222 -4.23 -6.42 -4.25
CA THR A 222 -4.27 -4.96 -4.18
C THR A 222 -4.53 -4.45 -5.59
N ASN A 223 -5.65 -3.79 -5.79
CA ASN A 223 -6.01 -3.18 -7.07
C ASN A 223 -5.79 -1.68 -7.00
N ILE A 224 -4.97 -1.17 -7.91
CA ILE A 224 -4.79 0.25 -8.19
C ILE A 224 -5.58 0.50 -9.47
N TYR A 225 -6.66 1.24 -9.41
CA TYR A 225 -7.60 1.34 -10.51
C TYR A 225 -8.14 2.76 -10.71
N GLY A 226 -8.45 3.10 -11.95
CA GLY A 226 -8.96 4.41 -12.35
C GLY A 226 -8.56 4.75 -13.77
N SER A 227 -8.51 6.04 -14.08
CA SER A 227 -8.09 6.57 -15.38
C SER A 227 -6.57 6.71 -15.41
N LEU A 228 -5.85 5.60 -15.61
CA LEU A 228 -4.39 5.53 -15.47
C LEU A 228 -3.62 5.99 -16.72
N LEU A 229 -4.30 6.14 -17.87
CA LEU A 229 -3.69 6.45 -19.16
C LEU A 229 -3.81 7.91 -19.57
N THR A 230 -4.79 8.61 -19.02
CA THR A 230 -5.02 10.03 -19.34
C THR A 230 -4.50 10.94 -18.24
N ALA A 231 -4.10 12.16 -18.60
CA ALA A 231 -3.50 13.13 -17.68
C ALA A 231 -4.43 13.63 -16.55
N THR A 232 -5.66 13.15 -16.49
CA THR A 232 -6.61 13.50 -15.41
C THR A 232 -6.35 12.73 -14.12
N GLY A 233 -5.44 11.74 -14.15
CA GLY A 233 -4.79 11.14 -12.99
C GLY A 233 -5.67 10.67 -11.83
N ASN A 234 -6.93 10.32 -12.07
CA ASN A 234 -7.81 9.78 -11.05
C ASN A 234 -7.62 8.26 -10.95
N PHE A 235 -7.05 7.78 -9.85
CA PHE A 235 -6.97 6.36 -9.57
C PHE A 235 -7.30 6.07 -8.11
N ASN A 236 -7.71 4.83 -7.86
CA ASN A 236 -8.06 4.32 -6.53
C ASN A 236 -7.14 3.15 -6.18
N VAL A 237 -6.87 2.95 -4.89
CA VAL A 237 -6.19 1.76 -4.39
C VAL A 237 -7.15 0.99 -3.50
N THR A 238 -7.39 -0.28 -3.80
CA THR A 238 -8.28 -1.14 -3.03
C THR A 238 -7.64 -2.50 -2.81
N ILE A 239 -7.71 -3.01 -1.58
CA ILE A 239 -7.40 -4.41 -1.28
C ILE A 239 -8.68 -5.21 -1.44
N VAL A 240 -8.69 -6.16 -2.38
CA VAL A 240 -9.81 -7.05 -2.59
C VAL A 240 -9.50 -8.42 -2.03
N PRO A 241 -10.31 -8.92 -1.12
CA PRO A 241 -10.18 -10.28 -0.60
C PRO A 241 -10.76 -11.27 -1.62
N ASP A 242 -9.91 -11.84 -2.41
CA ASP A 242 -10.36 -12.87 -3.35
C ASP A 242 -10.51 -14.24 -2.70
N TYR A 243 -10.03 -14.40 -1.46
CA TYR A 243 -9.86 -15.74 -0.92
C TYR A 243 -10.37 -15.97 0.51
N ASP A 244 -10.46 -14.97 1.39
CA ASP A 244 -10.87 -15.19 2.80
C ASP A 244 -11.41 -13.94 3.54
N GLY A 245 -12.25 -13.13 2.95
CA GLY A 245 -12.90 -12.02 3.65
C GLY A 245 -12.52 -10.62 3.13
N SER A 246 -13.23 -9.59 3.53
CA SER A 246 -13.12 -8.24 2.99
C SER A 246 -12.48 -7.26 3.95
N HIS A 247 -11.41 -6.60 3.50
CA HIS A 247 -10.98 -5.32 4.05
C HIS A 247 -10.89 -4.34 2.88
N ASN A 248 -11.83 -3.44 2.80
CA ASN A 248 -11.83 -2.37 1.80
C ASN A 248 -11.23 -1.13 2.44
N GLN A 249 -10.03 -0.75 2.03
CA GLN A 249 -9.52 0.59 2.24
C GLN A 249 -9.44 1.24 0.86
N GLU A 250 -10.40 2.08 0.55
CA GLU A 250 -10.45 2.81 -0.70
C GLU A 250 -9.64 4.10 -0.55
N VAL A 251 -8.50 4.18 -1.24
CA VAL A 251 -7.73 5.41 -1.37
C VAL A 251 -8.04 6.00 -2.74
N LYS A 252 -8.65 7.19 -2.78
CA LYS A 252 -8.98 7.91 -4.02
C LYS A 252 -7.99 9.04 -4.19
N THR A 253 -7.01 8.87 -5.06
CA THR A 253 -5.99 9.88 -5.34
C THR A 253 -6.45 10.80 -6.46
N LYS A 254 -6.34 12.12 -6.25
CA LYS A 254 -6.58 13.15 -7.26
C LYS A 254 -5.38 14.08 -7.35
N GLN A 255 -4.84 14.24 -8.55
CA GLN A 255 -3.85 15.27 -8.82
C GLN A 255 -4.56 16.58 -9.18
N VAL A 256 -4.10 17.67 -8.58
CA VAL A 256 -4.58 19.03 -8.86
C VAL A 256 -3.39 19.93 -9.16
N THR A 257 -3.60 20.97 -9.95
CA THR A 257 -2.49 21.86 -10.33
C THR A 257 -2.12 22.80 -9.19
N THR A 258 -3.11 23.37 -8.50
CA THR A 258 -2.91 24.37 -7.46
C THR A 258 -3.60 23.99 -6.15
N VAL A 259 -3.17 24.59 -5.05
CA VAL A 259 -3.77 24.35 -3.72
C VAL A 259 -5.24 24.75 -3.61
N ASP A 260 -5.69 25.70 -4.43
CA ASP A 260 -7.09 26.17 -4.44
C ASP A 260 -8.07 25.09 -4.96
N GLN A 261 -7.57 24.01 -5.52
CA GLN A 261 -8.38 22.89 -6.04
C GLN A 261 -8.48 21.71 -5.05
N VAL A 262 -7.82 21.80 -3.90
CA VAL A 262 -7.76 20.69 -2.92
C VAL A 262 -9.12 20.42 -2.29
N ASP A 263 -9.86 21.45 -1.91
CA ASP A 263 -11.19 21.31 -1.32
C ASP A 263 -12.18 20.65 -2.28
N GLU A 264 -12.24 21.09 -3.54
CA GLU A 264 -13.08 20.48 -4.58
C GLU A 264 -12.68 19.02 -4.85
N ALA A 265 -11.37 18.70 -4.81
CA ALA A 265 -10.90 17.34 -4.95
C ALA A 265 -11.44 16.45 -3.83
N ILE A 266 -11.35 16.89 -2.57
CA ILE A 266 -11.86 16.15 -1.41
C ILE A 266 -13.41 16.07 -1.46
N GLN A 267 -14.10 17.15 -1.81
CA GLN A 267 -15.57 17.14 -1.99
C GLN A 267 -16.02 16.14 -3.05
N SER A 268 -15.21 15.94 -4.09
CA SER A 268 -15.49 14.92 -5.12
C SER A 268 -15.14 13.49 -4.68
N GLY A 269 -14.74 13.30 -3.43
CA GLY A 269 -14.47 11.99 -2.82
C GLY A 269 -13.00 11.57 -2.84
N ALA A 270 -12.04 12.44 -3.17
CA ALA A 270 -10.63 12.11 -3.05
C ALA A 270 -10.23 11.98 -1.57
N THR A 271 -9.46 10.94 -1.25
CA THR A 271 -8.85 10.74 0.07
C THR A 271 -7.35 11.00 0.04
N GLU A 272 -6.76 11.12 -1.15
CA GLU A 272 -5.40 11.59 -1.34
C GLU A 272 -5.39 12.66 -2.43
N VAL A 273 -4.82 13.83 -2.13
CA VAL A 273 -4.72 14.95 -3.08
C VAL A 273 -3.25 15.32 -3.25
N ILE A 274 -2.78 15.31 -4.50
CA ILE A 274 -1.42 15.67 -4.86
C ILE A 274 -1.47 16.98 -5.66
N VAL A 275 -0.92 18.05 -5.09
CA VAL A 275 -0.73 19.32 -5.79
C VAL A 275 0.55 19.25 -6.62
N THR A 276 0.48 19.59 -7.89
CA THR A 276 1.61 19.45 -8.82
C THR A 276 2.46 20.72 -8.95
N GLU A 277 1.92 21.90 -8.66
CA GLU A 277 2.65 23.17 -8.68
C GLU A 277 2.86 23.73 -7.27
N ALA A 278 4.11 24.06 -6.96
CA ALA A 278 4.44 24.72 -5.69
C ALA A 278 3.73 26.09 -5.57
N PRO A 279 3.07 26.39 -4.45
CA PRO A 279 2.49 27.70 -4.20
C PRO A 279 3.57 28.80 -4.23
N LYS A 280 3.32 29.87 -4.98
CA LYS A 280 4.23 31.02 -5.11
C LYS A 280 3.89 32.16 -4.17
N LYS A 281 2.76 32.07 -3.47
CA LYS A 281 2.23 33.03 -2.49
C LYS A 281 1.67 32.24 -1.32
N ASP A 282 1.56 32.91 -0.16
CA ASP A 282 0.88 32.38 0.99
C ASP A 282 -0.51 31.85 0.60
N ALA A 283 -0.83 30.64 1.04
CA ALA A 283 -2.02 29.92 0.60
C ALA A 283 -2.72 29.27 1.80
N THR A 284 -4.03 29.22 1.70
CA THR A 284 -4.89 28.49 2.65
C THR A 284 -5.56 27.34 1.94
N ILE A 285 -5.52 26.17 2.56
CA ILE A 285 -6.19 24.96 2.11
C ILE A 285 -7.30 24.69 3.11
N THR A 286 -8.52 24.67 2.62
CA THR A 286 -9.70 24.35 3.43
C THR A 286 -10.03 22.88 3.29
N ILE A 287 -10.10 22.15 4.40
CA ILE A 287 -10.54 20.74 4.42
C ILE A 287 -12.06 20.72 4.57
N PRO A 288 -12.81 20.22 3.59
CA PRO A 288 -14.26 20.21 3.65
C PRO A 288 -14.78 19.14 4.65
N LYS A 289 -15.93 19.43 5.25
CA LYS A 289 -16.67 18.51 6.13
C LYS A 289 -17.66 17.69 5.30
N VAL A 290 -17.17 16.67 4.63
CA VAL A 290 -17.97 15.82 3.72
C VAL A 290 -18.04 14.37 4.15
N PHE A 291 -17.56 14.04 5.34
CA PHE A 291 -17.42 12.66 5.83
C PHE A 291 -18.57 12.28 6.77
N GLU A 292 -18.98 11.03 6.72
CA GLU A 292 -19.99 10.49 7.65
C GLU A 292 -19.44 10.47 9.09
N GLN A 293 -20.28 10.77 10.06
CA GLN A 293 -19.89 11.04 11.45
C GLN A 293 -19.16 9.86 12.14
N ASP A 294 -19.39 8.62 11.71
CA ASP A 294 -18.79 7.41 12.28
C ASP A 294 -17.75 6.78 11.35
N ASN A 295 -17.37 7.45 10.27
CA ASN A 295 -16.40 6.95 9.31
C ASN A 295 -14.97 7.32 9.76
N GLU A 296 -14.08 6.33 9.89
CA GLU A 296 -12.64 6.52 10.16
C GLU A 296 -11.90 6.97 8.88
N THR A 297 -12.38 8.01 8.23
CA THR A 297 -11.82 8.44 6.96
C THR A 297 -10.53 9.22 7.17
N ALA A 298 -9.49 8.77 6.50
CA ALA A 298 -8.19 9.44 6.43
C ALA A 298 -8.08 10.25 5.13
N VAL A 299 -7.50 11.43 5.20
CA VAL A 299 -7.18 12.28 4.04
C VAL A 299 -5.69 12.58 4.01
N SER A 300 -5.06 12.43 2.85
CA SER A 300 -3.66 12.79 2.62
C SER A 300 -3.55 13.94 1.63
N ILE A 301 -2.72 14.94 1.95
CA ILE A 301 -2.47 16.09 1.08
C ILE A 301 -0.97 16.23 0.89
N SER A 302 -0.53 16.23 -0.36
CA SER A 302 0.87 16.42 -0.74
C SER A 302 1.03 17.68 -1.58
N ILE A 303 1.93 18.56 -1.15
CA ILE A 303 2.23 19.84 -1.79
C ILE A 303 3.73 19.88 -2.05
N PRO A 304 4.19 20.29 -3.24
CA PRO A 304 5.62 20.46 -3.52
C PRO A 304 6.27 21.49 -2.59
N ALA A 305 7.56 21.32 -2.34
CA ALA A 305 8.33 22.25 -1.50
C ALA A 305 8.17 23.70 -1.95
N THR A 306 7.93 24.61 -1.02
CA THR A 306 7.63 26.02 -1.29
C THR A 306 8.32 26.96 -0.30
N THR A 307 8.41 28.23 -0.67
CA THR A 307 8.80 29.34 0.23
C THR A 307 7.59 30.10 0.77
N ALA A 308 6.39 29.77 0.32
CA ALA A 308 5.15 30.38 0.80
C ALA A 308 4.74 29.83 2.17
N ALA A 309 4.04 30.64 2.96
CA ALA A 309 3.36 30.14 4.15
C ALA A 309 2.10 29.37 3.74
N ILE A 310 1.88 28.21 4.37
CA ILE A 310 0.73 27.36 4.13
C ILE A 310 -0.13 27.30 5.40
N THR A 311 -1.41 27.55 5.25
CA THR A 311 -2.40 27.34 6.30
C THR A 311 -3.33 26.20 5.87
N ILE A 312 -3.53 25.23 6.75
CA ILE A 312 -4.49 24.14 6.56
C ILE A 312 -5.54 24.26 7.64
N GLU A 313 -6.78 24.45 7.24
CA GLU A 313 -7.89 24.70 8.14
C GLU A 313 -9.13 23.90 7.75
N GLU A 314 -10.00 23.69 8.72
CA GLU A 314 -11.29 23.05 8.53
C GLU A 314 -12.32 24.02 7.95
N ASP A 315 -13.18 23.54 7.05
CA ASP A 315 -14.33 24.33 6.60
C ASP A 315 -15.25 24.69 7.78
N THR A 316 -15.70 25.93 7.80
CA THR A 316 -16.64 26.43 8.81
C THR A 316 -18.08 26.01 8.57
N GLN A 317 -18.39 25.41 7.41
CA GLN A 317 -19.73 24.92 7.08
C GLN A 317 -20.02 23.60 7.79
N GLU A 318 -21.07 23.56 8.61
CA GLU A 318 -21.48 22.37 9.35
C GLU A 318 -22.42 21.48 8.51
N VAL A 319 -21.91 20.79 7.50
CA VAL A 319 -22.75 19.89 6.70
C VAL A 319 -22.56 18.42 7.13
N GLN A 320 -21.34 18.03 7.44
CA GLN A 320 -20.96 16.68 7.88
C GLN A 320 -19.75 16.77 8.83
N SER A 321 -19.04 15.67 9.05
CA SER A 321 -17.85 15.64 9.89
C SER A 321 -16.58 15.92 9.10
N ALA A 322 -15.56 16.46 9.79
CA ALA A 322 -14.19 16.51 9.29
C ALA A 322 -13.57 15.11 9.23
N PRO A 323 -12.52 14.88 8.42
CA PRO A 323 -11.79 13.62 8.45
C PRO A 323 -11.14 13.41 9.82
N LYS A 324 -11.13 12.18 10.33
CA LYS A 324 -10.51 11.87 11.63
C LYS A 324 -9.00 11.88 11.57
N GLU A 325 -8.41 11.51 10.45
CA GLU A 325 -6.97 11.49 10.23
C GLU A 325 -6.61 12.33 9.01
N VAL A 326 -5.60 13.18 9.14
CA VAL A 326 -5.09 14.01 8.04
C VAL A 326 -3.58 13.87 7.97
N THR A 327 -3.07 13.35 6.85
CA THR A 327 -1.63 13.32 6.59
C THR A 327 -1.24 14.50 5.70
N ILE A 328 -0.25 15.27 6.11
CA ILE A 328 0.19 16.48 5.43
C ILE A 328 1.65 16.35 4.99
N THR A 329 1.90 16.46 3.71
CA THR A 329 3.22 16.65 3.11
C THR A 329 3.25 18.03 2.47
N ALA A 330 3.75 19.03 3.20
CA ALA A 330 3.80 20.42 2.75
C ALA A 330 5.10 21.10 3.19
N PRO A 331 6.28 20.64 2.68
CA PRO A 331 7.56 21.22 3.07
C PRO A 331 7.62 22.70 2.70
N THR A 332 7.82 23.56 3.70
CA THR A 332 7.94 25.01 3.48
C THR A 332 9.08 25.57 4.30
N THR A 333 9.82 26.52 3.71
CA THR A 333 10.81 27.34 4.42
C THR A 333 10.21 28.54 5.15
N SER A 334 8.88 28.72 5.04
CA SER A 334 8.10 29.70 5.81
C SER A 334 7.39 28.99 6.97
N ASN A 335 6.10 29.24 7.18
CA ASN A 335 5.31 28.67 8.25
C ASN A 335 4.21 27.74 7.71
N LEU A 336 4.10 26.55 8.29
CA LEU A 336 2.96 25.68 8.13
C LEU A 336 2.04 25.85 9.35
N THR A 337 0.86 26.43 9.16
CA THR A 337 -0.15 26.59 10.21
C THR A 337 -1.20 25.50 10.08
N ILE A 338 -1.46 24.78 11.17
CA ILE A 338 -2.45 23.69 11.24
C ILE A 338 -3.58 24.12 12.18
N ASN A 339 -4.77 24.23 11.60
CA ASN A 339 -6.00 24.65 12.24
C ASN A 339 -7.13 23.64 11.96
N LEU A 340 -6.93 22.38 12.35
CA LEU A 340 -7.85 21.27 12.14
C LEU A 340 -8.33 20.74 13.50
N PRO A 341 -9.43 21.27 14.05
CA PRO A 341 -10.05 20.71 15.23
C PRO A 341 -10.59 19.29 14.92
N ASN A 342 -10.65 18.44 15.92
CA ASN A 342 -11.23 17.10 15.84
C ASN A 342 -10.50 16.09 14.92
N SER A 343 -9.31 16.42 14.43
CA SER A 343 -8.51 15.55 13.58
C SER A 343 -7.19 15.18 14.24
N THR A 344 -6.73 13.96 14.01
CA THR A 344 -5.32 13.57 14.22
C THR A 344 -4.56 13.95 12.95
N VAL A 345 -3.55 14.81 13.08
CA VAL A 345 -2.77 15.31 11.95
C VAL A 345 -1.37 14.74 12.01
N THR A 346 -0.96 14.01 10.97
CA THR A 346 0.38 13.47 10.83
C THR A 346 1.16 14.27 9.80
N LEU A 347 2.34 14.79 10.18
CA LEU A 347 3.26 15.39 9.23
C LEU A 347 4.02 14.29 8.48
N ASN A 348 4.20 14.51 7.18
CA ASN A 348 5.03 13.68 6.34
C ASN A 348 6.03 14.57 5.56
N GLY A 349 7.09 13.99 4.97
CA GLY A 349 8.13 14.73 4.27
C GLY A 349 9.40 14.92 5.10
N GLU A 350 10.43 15.55 4.51
CA GLU A 350 11.78 15.55 5.11
C GLU A 350 11.98 16.66 6.16
N SER A 351 11.49 17.90 5.89
CA SER A 351 11.78 19.01 6.79
C SER A 351 10.81 20.19 6.69
N TYR A 352 10.61 20.85 7.84
CA TYR A 352 9.81 22.06 8.00
C TYR A 352 10.61 23.08 8.82
N THR A 353 10.65 24.35 8.38
CA THR A 353 11.31 25.41 9.16
C THR A 353 10.45 25.82 10.36
N THR A 354 9.17 26.07 10.16
CA THR A 354 8.25 26.44 11.24
C THR A 354 6.93 25.72 11.08
N VAL A 355 6.43 25.13 12.15
CA VAL A 355 5.08 24.56 12.24
C VAL A 355 4.34 25.20 13.41
N THR A 356 3.11 25.63 13.19
CA THR A 356 2.26 26.22 14.22
C THR A 356 0.96 25.43 14.33
N ALA A 357 0.72 24.82 15.49
CA ALA A 357 -0.53 24.16 15.86
C ALA A 357 -1.43 25.11 16.64
N THR A 358 -2.65 25.38 16.17
CA THR A 358 -3.49 26.47 16.68
C THR A 358 -4.77 26.01 17.37
N THR A 359 -5.22 24.76 17.18
CA THR A 359 -6.53 24.29 17.63
C THR A 359 -6.52 23.41 18.86
N ALA A 360 -7.59 23.54 19.65
CA ALA A 360 -7.93 22.56 20.69
C ALA A 360 -8.48 21.27 20.07
N ASP A 361 -8.48 20.19 20.83
CA ASP A 361 -9.10 18.91 20.47
C ASP A 361 -8.54 18.24 19.20
N ASN A 362 -7.27 18.55 18.86
CA ASN A 362 -6.51 17.85 17.86
C ASN A 362 -5.25 17.20 18.45
N THR A 363 -4.68 16.26 17.72
CA THR A 363 -3.35 15.71 17.99
C THR A 363 -2.47 15.88 16.74
N LEU A 364 -1.36 16.58 16.90
CA LEU A 364 -0.34 16.69 15.85
C LEU A 364 0.74 15.64 16.10
N ILE A 365 0.97 14.78 15.13
CA ILE A 365 2.01 13.75 15.16
C ILE A 365 3.17 14.18 14.28
N ILE A 366 4.37 14.19 14.82
CA ILE A 366 5.63 14.38 14.09
C ILE A 366 6.38 13.06 14.13
N PRO A 367 6.36 12.27 13.04
CA PRO A 367 7.01 10.96 12.99
C PRO A 367 8.52 11.03 13.05
N GLU A 368 9.16 9.91 13.35
CA GLU A 368 10.60 9.75 13.23
C GLU A 368 11.08 10.06 11.80
N GLY A 369 12.18 10.80 11.68
CA GLY A 369 12.73 11.22 10.40
C GLY A 369 12.19 12.55 9.87
N VAL A 370 11.04 13.03 10.34
CA VAL A 370 10.52 14.36 9.98
C VAL A 370 11.20 15.43 10.84
N LYS A 371 11.87 16.38 10.18
CA LYS A 371 12.57 17.49 10.87
C LYS A 371 11.68 18.72 10.95
N VAL A 372 11.49 19.24 12.16
CA VAL A 372 10.82 20.53 12.40
C VAL A 372 11.79 21.42 13.18
N GLU A 373 12.27 22.52 12.59
CA GLU A 373 13.22 23.40 13.29
C GLU A 373 12.55 24.16 14.43
N ASN A 374 11.38 24.72 14.19
CA ASN A 374 10.62 25.49 15.17
C ASN A 374 9.17 25.01 15.20
N LEU A 375 8.69 24.55 16.35
CA LEU A 375 7.31 24.17 16.58
C LEU A 375 6.68 25.14 17.58
N THR A 376 5.61 25.81 17.20
CA THR A 376 4.80 26.61 18.12
C THR A 376 3.47 25.91 18.38
N VAL A 377 3.17 25.61 19.63
CA VAL A 377 1.92 24.98 20.03
C VAL A 377 1.09 25.99 20.81
N ASN A 378 0.01 26.47 20.23
CA ASN A 378 -0.93 27.36 20.88
C ASN A 378 -1.99 26.56 21.64
N ARG A 379 -2.51 25.50 21.02
CA ARG A 379 -3.50 24.59 21.60
C ARG A 379 -3.32 23.18 20.99
N GLY A 380 -3.97 22.19 21.61
CA GLY A 380 -3.97 20.80 21.15
C GLY A 380 -2.83 19.96 21.72
N ASN A 381 -2.79 18.70 21.35
CA ASN A 381 -1.77 17.75 21.75
C ASN A 381 -0.73 17.61 20.65
N VAL A 382 0.50 17.32 21.03
CA VAL A 382 1.59 17.04 20.07
C VAL A 382 2.35 15.81 20.53
N GLU A 383 2.55 14.89 19.62
CA GLU A 383 3.35 13.69 19.77
C GLU A 383 4.58 13.78 18.86
N ILE A 384 5.76 13.63 19.41
CA ILE A 384 7.03 13.75 18.70
C ILE A 384 7.80 12.46 18.84
N TYR A 385 8.12 11.82 17.72
CA TYR A 385 8.83 10.55 17.65
C TYR A 385 10.26 10.76 17.14
N GLY A 386 11.24 10.08 17.76
CA GLY A 386 12.64 10.09 17.35
C GLY A 386 13.50 11.19 17.99
N ASP A 387 14.75 11.31 17.53
CA ASP A 387 15.73 12.26 18.03
C ASP A 387 15.41 13.69 17.62
N LEU A 388 15.35 14.57 18.62
CA LEU A 388 14.79 15.91 18.50
C LEU A 388 15.80 16.96 18.05
N ALA A 389 15.59 17.50 16.85
CA ALA A 389 16.07 18.84 16.52
C ALA A 389 14.96 19.91 16.61
N VAL A 390 13.92 19.69 17.41
CA VAL A 390 12.75 20.58 17.46
C VAL A 390 12.84 21.55 18.62
N LYS A 391 12.84 22.85 18.32
CA LYS A 391 12.61 23.90 19.34
C LYS A 391 11.11 24.06 19.52
N VAL A 392 10.58 23.61 20.66
CA VAL A 392 9.17 23.72 20.97
C VAL A 392 8.91 24.99 21.77
N ALA A 393 8.07 25.86 21.24
CA ALA A 393 7.56 27.04 21.93
C ALA A 393 6.09 26.84 22.30
N LYS A 394 5.75 27.14 23.55
CA LYS A 394 4.36 27.21 24.01
C LYS A 394 3.85 28.61 23.74
N GLY A 395 2.82 28.72 22.88
CA GLY A 395 2.20 29.99 22.58
C GLY A 395 1.45 30.60 23.74
N SER A 396 1.05 31.87 23.60
CA SER A 396 0.29 32.59 24.65
C SER A 396 -1.07 31.88 24.84
N GLY A 397 -1.33 31.46 26.09
CA GLY A 397 -2.55 30.72 26.43
C GLY A 397 -2.52 29.23 26.10
N TYR A 398 -1.34 28.66 25.97
CA TYR A 398 -1.14 27.23 25.72
C TYR A 398 -2.02 26.36 26.63
N LYS A 399 -2.75 25.46 26.01
CA LYS A 399 -3.51 24.38 26.67
C LYS A 399 -3.34 23.12 25.82
N GLY A 400 -2.73 22.07 26.38
CA GLY A 400 -2.51 20.82 25.69
C GLY A 400 -1.38 20.01 26.32
N THR A 401 -1.03 18.91 25.66
CA THR A 401 0.04 18.00 26.09
C THR A 401 1.08 17.87 24.99
N ILE A 402 2.36 17.90 25.33
CA ILE A 402 3.45 17.59 24.42
C ILE A 402 4.12 16.32 24.93
N ILE A 403 4.10 15.26 24.15
CA ILE A 403 4.65 13.95 24.47
C ILE A 403 5.84 13.69 23.55
N TYR A 404 6.93 13.26 24.14
CA TYR A 404 8.14 12.89 23.42
C TYR A 404 8.32 11.37 23.53
N PHE A 405 8.39 10.70 22.38
CA PHE A 405 8.73 9.29 22.30
C PHE A 405 10.19 9.20 21.86
N ILE A 406 11.10 8.99 22.81
CA ILE A 406 12.52 8.84 22.56
C ILE A 406 12.80 7.35 22.37
N SER A 407 13.36 6.96 21.23
CA SER A 407 13.88 5.59 21.05
C SER A 407 15.10 5.43 21.95
N THR A 408 15.00 4.59 22.96
CA THR A 408 16.20 4.13 23.69
C THR A 408 16.88 3.07 22.85
N VAL A 409 18.06 3.42 22.30
CA VAL A 409 18.99 2.48 21.66
C VAL A 409 19.43 1.41 22.65
#